data_747102ac29d68f2f53dfb68167d7832d
#
_entry.id   747102ac29d68f2f53dfb68167d7832d
#
_cell.length_a   1.000
_cell.length_b   1.000
_cell.length_c   1.000
_cell.angle_alpha   90.00
_cell.angle_beta   90.00
_cell.angle_gamma   90.00
#
_symmetry.space_group_name_H-M   'P 1'
#
loop_
_entity.id
_entity.type
_entity.pdbx_description
1 polymer ?
#
loop_
_entity_poly.entity_id
_entity_poly.type
_entity_poly.pdbx_seq_one_letter_code
_entity_poly.pdbx_strand_id
1 'polypeptide(L)'
;METNKITIILAFVVLMIANISCSSFEKREGEGDGVLTGELMIFHAGSLAIPFKEISKKFESKYPGVNILMEAAGSVASARKITDLNRYCDIFASADYKVIDEMLIPEYTDFNMKFAGNEMAIVYTEKSKFANEITAQNWTEILLKEEVRYGRSNPDADPCGYRAVLVSKLADNFYNKQGFSDKILAKDNKYVRPKETDLLALLETGTLDYIFLYRSVAQQHKLKYLLLPDSINLKKFELKEYYSTVETKIRGKKKGDWITKTGAPMVYGITMHNDAKNKELALVFMDFVLSEGIIIIEKKGQTGLIPSTTDSFKNIPESLKKYAVPQFSEL
;
A
#
# COMPACT_ATOMS: atom_id res chain seq x y z
N MET A 1 41.60 -75.42 -8.06
CA MET A 1 40.13 -75.49 -8.19
C MET A 1 39.38 -74.45 -7.36
N GLU A 2 40.06 -73.52 -6.69
CA GLU A 2 39.40 -72.46 -5.86
C GLU A 2 39.26 -71.10 -6.51
N THR A 3 40.00 -70.82 -7.56
CA THR A 3 39.97 -69.53 -8.26
C THR A 3 38.70 -69.27 -9.08
N ASN A 4 38.00 -70.33 -9.54
CA ASN A 4 36.78 -70.20 -10.36
C ASN A 4 35.51 -69.92 -9.56
N LYS A 5 35.48 -70.22 -8.27
CA LYS A 5 34.31 -69.96 -7.42
C LYS A 5 34.22 -68.50 -7.00
N ILE A 6 35.35 -67.79 -6.77
CA ILE A 6 35.38 -66.38 -6.39
C ILE A 6 34.99 -65.51 -7.55
N THR A 7 35.40 -65.86 -8.76
CA THR A 7 35.09 -65.08 -9.98
C THR A 7 33.58 -65.14 -10.34
N ILE A 8 32.93 -66.28 -10.09
CA ILE A 8 31.49 -66.46 -10.35
C ILE A 8 30.64 -65.70 -9.30
N ILE A 9 31.08 -65.62 -8.03
CA ILE A 9 30.39 -64.87 -6.97
C ILE A 9 30.53 -63.37 -7.21
N LEU A 10 31.68 -62.85 -7.66
CA LEU A 10 31.85 -61.44 -8.04
C LEU A 10 31.00 -61.05 -9.23
N ALA A 11 30.83 -61.95 -10.22
CA ALA A 11 29.97 -61.68 -11.39
C ALA A 11 28.48 -61.61 -11.02
N PHE A 12 28.00 -62.41 -10.03
CA PHE A 12 26.62 -62.39 -9.56
C PHE A 12 26.32 -61.14 -8.69
N VAL A 13 27.26 -60.66 -7.91
CA VAL A 13 27.10 -59.41 -7.11
C VAL A 13 27.08 -58.18 -7.99
N VAL A 14 27.88 -58.13 -9.07
CA VAL A 14 27.85 -57.03 -10.04
C VAL A 14 26.55 -57.01 -10.87
N LEU A 15 25.95 -58.20 -11.16
CA LEU A 15 24.68 -58.27 -11.90
C LEU A 15 23.47 -57.86 -11.03
N MET A 16 23.54 -57.99 -9.69
CA MET A 16 22.47 -57.52 -8.79
C MET A 16 22.50 -56.02 -8.52
N ILE A 17 23.63 -55.35 -8.72
CA ILE A 17 23.73 -53.87 -8.54
C ILE A 17 23.23 -53.14 -9.79
N ALA A 18 23.18 -53.75 -10.96
CA ALA A 18 22.73 -53.14 -12.22
C ALA A 18 21.19 -53.03 -12.36
N ASN A 19 20.40 -53.64 -11.45
CA ASN A 19 18.92 -53.61 -11.51
C ASN A 19 18.24 -52.62 -10.54
N ILE A 20 19.01 -51.71 -9.88
CA ILE A 20 18.45 -50.73 -8.93
C ILE A 20 18.46 -49.30 -9.53
N SER A 21 18.69 -49.15 -10.83
CA SER A 21 18.72 -47.82 -11.47
C SER A 21 17.80 -47.74 -12.68
N CYS A 22 16.52 -47.99 -12.45
CA CYS A 22 15.44 -47.51 -13.29
C CYS A 22 14.13 -47.51 -12.51
N SER A 23 14.05 -46.72 -11.45
CA SER A 23 12.76 -46.20 -11.03
C SER A 23 12.48 -44.98 -11.91
N SER A 24 11.69 -45.19 -12.94
CA SER A 24 10.99 -44.13 -13.65
C SER A 24 10.37 -43.21 -12.62
N PHE A 25 10.85 -41.97 -12.61
CA PHE A 25 10.16 -40.86 -11.98
C PHE A 25 8.83 -40.68 -12.75
N GLU A 26 7.85 -41.49 -12.44
CA GLU A 26 6.46 -41.18 -12.74
C GLU A 26 6.16 -39.89 -11.97
N LYS A 27 6.05 -38.83 -12.71
CA LYS A 27 5.46 -37.56 -12.26
C LYS A 27 4.05 -37.91 -11.79
N ARG A 28 3.90 -38.20 -10.50
CA ARG A 28 2.58 -38.22 -9.88
C ARG A 28 2.04 -36.80 -10.00
N GLU A 29 1.20 -36.57 -10.99
CA GLU A 29 0.15 -35.58 -10.92
C GLU A 29 -0.82 -36.04 -9.83
N GLY A 30 -0.51 -35.68 -8.63
CA GLY A 30 -1.36 -35.85 -7.46
C GLY A 30 -1.22 -34.54 -6.70
N GLU A 31 -2.32 -33.84 -6.56
CA GLU A 31 -2.53 -32.69 -5.67
C GLU A 31 -1.81 -32.97 -4.33
N GLY A 32 -0.58 -32.53 -4.24
CA GLY A 32 0.12 -32.43 -2.98
C GLY A 32 -0.45 -31.20 -2.30
N ASP A 33 -1.19 -31.38 -1.22
CA ASP A 33 -1.31 -30.39 -0.13
C ASP A 33 0.11 -30.12 0.41
N GLY A 34 0.93 -29.44 -0.38
CA GLY A 34 2.21 -28.91 0.05
C GLY A 34 1.90 -27.84 1.09
N VAL A 35 2.21 -28.16 2.35
CA VAL A 35 2.05 -27.22 3.45
C VAL A 35 2.77 -25.93 3.06
N LEU A 36 2.01 -24.87 2.77
CA LEU A 36 2.56 -23.58 2.40
C LEU A 36 3.41 -23.06 3.56
N THR A 37 4.69 -22.81 3.30
CA THR A 37 5.66 -22.39 4.32
C THR A 37 6.57 -21.32 3.77
N GLY A 38 7.20 -20.57 4.65
CA GLY A 38 8.22 -19.59 4.29
C GLY A 38 7.98 -18.22 4.90
N GLU A 39 8.82 -17.28 4.51
CA GLU A 39 8.77 -15.89 4.98
C GLU A 39 8.40 -14.95 3.83
N LEU A 40 7.57 -13.95 4.11
CA LEU A 40 7.26 -12.84 3.23
C LEU A 40 7.66 -11.52 3.89
N MET A 41 8.38 -10.68 3.15
CA MET A 41 8.63 -9.28 3.50
C MET A 41 7.66 -8.37 2.76
N ILE A 42 6.85 -7.61 3.48
CA ILE A 42 5.86 -6.70 2.92
C ILE A 42 6.18 -5.26 3.30
N PHE A 43 6.41 -4.40 2.31
CA PHE A 43 6.43 -2.95 2.53
C PHE A 43 5.05 -2.38 2.25
N HIS A 44 4.52 -1.59 3.18
CA HIS A 44 3.17 -1.04 3.04
C HIS A 44 3.04 0.38 3.58
N ALA A 45 2.02 1.09 3.08
CA ALA A 45 1.64 2.41 3.57
C ALA A 45 1.24 2.37 5.06
N GLY A 46 1.47 3.47 5.79
CA GLY A 46 1.07 3.60 7.18
C GLY A 46 -0.40 3.31 7.43
N SER A 47 -1.28 3.80 6.57
CA SER A 47 -2.74 3.60 6.62
C SER A 47 -3.20 2.15 6.38
N LEU A 48 -2.31 1.26 5.93
CA LEU A 48 -2.56 -0.18 5.80
C LEU A 48 -2.08 -0.97 7.03
N ALA A 49 -1.43 -0.36 8.01
CA ALA A 49 -0.83 -1.08 9.14
C ALA A 49 -1.84 -1.92 9.93
N ILE A 50 -3.00 -1.36 10.29
CA ILE A 50 -4.04 -2.08 11.03
C ILE A 50 -4.72 -3.15 10.17
N PRO A 51 -5.23 -2.86 8.95
CA PRO A 51 -5.83 -3.89 8.12
C PRO A 51 -4.84 -5.00 7.74
N PHE A 52 -3.61 -4.69 7.35
CA PHE A 52 -2.62 -5.71 6.98
C PHE A 52 -2.19 -6.57 8.17
N LYS A 53 -2.09 -5.99 9.38
CA LYS A 53 -1.85 -6.79 10.60
C LYS A 53 -2.96 -7.83 10.83
N GLU A 54 -4.23 -7.48 10.60
CA GLU A 54 -5.34 -8.42 10.74
C GLU A 54 -5.35 -9.45 9.61
N ILE A 55 -5.08 -9.03 8.38
CA ILE A 55 -4.97 -9.91 7.20
C ILE A 55 -3.85 -10.92 7.40
N SER A 56 -2.64 -10.45 7.77
CA SER A 56 -1.47 -11.31 8.00
C SER A 56 -1.74 -12.35 9.10
N LYS A 57 -2.33 -11.90 10.23
CA LYS A 57 -2.69 -12.83 11.31
C LYS A 57 -3.68 -13.92 10.86
N LYS A 58 -4.67 -13.58 10.04
CA LYS A 58 -5.61 -14.57 9.50
C LYS A 58 -4.93 -15.50 8.52
N PHE A 59 -4.05 -14.98 7.67
CA PHE A 59 -3.29 -15.76 6.72
C PHE A 59 -2.36 -16.77 7.44
N GLU A 60 -1.60 -16.31 8.42
CA GLU A 60 -0.73 -17.17 9.24
C GLU A 60 -1.52 -18.22 10.02
N SER A 61 -2.74 -17.89 10.48
CA SER A 61 -3.63 -18.89 11.11
C SER A 61 -4.11 -19.96 10.13
N LYS A 62 -4.28 -19.61 8.84
CA LYS A 62 -4.65 -20.54 7.76
C LYS A 62 -3.44 -21.36 7.29
N TYR A 63 -2.24 -20.77 7.34
CA TYR A 63 -0.98 -21.34 6.90
C TYR A 63 0.08 -21.24 8.02
N PRO A 64 0.07 -22.13 9.03
CA PRO A 64 0.91 -22.01 10.23
C PRO A 64 2.43 -22.06 9.97
N GLY A 65 2.85 -22.54 8.78
CA GLY A 65 4.26 -22.56 8.37
C GLY A 65 4.75 -21.25 7.75
N VAL A 66 3.89 -20.22 7.66
CA VAL A 66 4.23 -18.92 7.06
C VAL A 66 4.51 -17.88 8.15
N ASN A 67 5.54 -17.07 7.92
CA ASN A 67 5.90 -15.92 8.74
C ASN A 67 5.84 -14.63 7.88
N ILE A 68 5.03 -13.66 8.27
CA ILE A 68 4.87 -12.39 7.54
C ILE A 68 5.56 -11.26 8.29
N LEU A 69 6.60 -10.70 7.68
CA LEU A 69 7.30 -9.52 8.14
C LEU A 69 6.76 -8.28 7.43
N MET A 70 6.44 -7.23 8.19
CA MET A 70 5.85 -6.02 7.65
C MET A 70 6.65 -4.78 8.04
N GLU A 71 6.85 -3.89 7.08
CA GLU A 71 7.46 -2.58 7.31
C GLU A 71 6.54 -1.47 6.83
N ALA A 72 6.07 -0.63 7.77
CA ALA A 72 5.20 0.50 7.49
C ALA A 72 5.99 1.80 7.32
N ALA A 73 5.81 2.49 6.17
CA ALA A 73 6.34 3.83 5.96
C ALA A 73 5.45 4.63 4.99
N GLY A 74 5.75 5.91 4.75
CA GLY A 74 5.14 6.65 3.64
C GLY A 74 5.47 5.96 2.31
N SER A 75 4.49 5.83 1.42
CA SER A 75 4.65 4.99 0.21
C SER A 75 5.80 5.46 -0.69
N VAL A 76 6.00 6.77 -0.84
CA VAL A 76 7.13 7.33 -1.62
C VAL A 76 8.47 6.99 -0.96
N ALA A 77 8.55 7.10 0.37
CA ALA A 77 9.74 6.72 1.11
C ALA A 77 10.03 5.21 1.00
N SER A 78 9.00 4.37 1.04
CA SER A 78 9.15 2.91 0.87
C SER A 78 9.57 2.54 -0.56
N ALA A 79 9.03 3.21 -1.59
CA ALA A 79 9.49 3.02 -2.96
C ALA A 79 10.97 3.40 -3.11
N ARG A 80 11.43 4.50 -2.49
CA ARG A 80 12.85 4.87 -2.48
C ARG A 80 13.75 3.88 -1.74
N LYS A 81 13.26 3.18 -0.73
CA LYS A 81 14.03 2.09 -0.12
C LYS A 81 14.35 1.00 -1.13
N ILE A 82 13.42 0.72 -2.04
CA ILE A 82 13.61 -0.25 -3.13
C ILE A 82 14.57 0.34 -4.18
N THR A 83 14.25 1.53 -4.71
CA THR A 83 14.97 2.12 -5.85
C THR A 83 16.37 2.64 -5.50
N ASP A 84 16.52 3.32 -4.36
CA ASP A 84 17.75 4.05 -4.01
C ASP A 84 18.65 3.26 -3.06
N LEU A 85 18.05 2.40 -2.21
CA LEU A 85 18.76 1.66 -1.18
C LEU A 85 18.81 0.15 -1.44
N ASN A 86 18.25 -0.33 -2.55
CA ASN A 86 18.16 -1.74 -2.93
C ASN A 86 17.58 -2.62 -1.78
N ARG A 87 16.64 -2.06 -0.97
CA ARG A 87 15.99 -2.80 0.09
C ARG A 87 15.00 -3.79 -0.52
N TYR A 88 15.08 -5.00 -0.06
CA TYR A 88 14.26 -6.10 -0.52
C TYR A 88 12.86 -6.08 0.12
N CYS A 89 11.84 -6.38 -0.68
CA CYS A 89 10.51 -6.82 -0.23
C CYS A 89 9.93 -7.79 -1.28
N ASP A 90 9.02 -8.67 -0.86
CA ASP A 90 8.26 -9.54 -1.76
C ASP A 90 7.04 -8.81 -2.32
N ILE A 91 6.36 -8.06 -1.47
CA ILE A 91 5.13 -7.35 -1.81
C ILE A 91 5.26 -5.87 -1.41
N PHE A 92 4.81 -4.99 -2.27
CA PHE A 92 4.68 -3.57 -1.99
C PHE A 92 3.22 -3.12 -2.11
N ALA A 93 2.69 -2.50 -1.04
CA ALA A 93 1.33 -1.97 -0.99
C ALA A 93 1.33 -0.48 -0.67
N SER A 94 0.91 0.33 -1.64
CA SER A 94 0.98 1.79 -1.63
C SER A 94 -0.38 2.44 -1.34
N ALA A 95 -0.37 3.56 -0.62
CA ALA A 95 -1.55 4.42 -0.48
C ALA A 95 -1.87 5.23 -1.75
N ASP A 96 -0.98 5.24 -2.73
CA ASP A 96 -1.23 5.76 -4.07
C ASP A 96 -0.67 4.80 -5.11
N TYR A 97 -1.53 4.24 -5.96
CA TYR A 97 -1.15 3.33 -7.03
C TYR A 97 -0.12 3.93 -7.99
N LYS A 98 -0.16 5.26 -8.22
CA LYS A 98 0.79 5.98 -9.07
C LYS A 98 2.24 5.91 -8.55
N VAL A 99 2.46 5.67 -7.26
CA VAL A 99 3.81 5.45 -6.74
C VAL A 99 4.42 4.17 -7.32
N ILE A 100 3.60 3.12 -7.51
CA ILE A 100 4.03 1.88 -8.18
C ILE A 100 4.32 2.17 -9.66
N ASP A 101 3.38 2.80 -10.37
CA ASP A 101 3.51 3.05 -11.80
C ASP A 101 4.71 3.95 -12.13
N GLU A 102 4.92 5.02 -11.36
CA GLU A 102 5.94 6.04 -11.66
C GLU A 102 7.34 5.67 -11.13
N MET A 103 7.42 4.89 -10.04
CA MET A 103 8.70 4.64 -9.37
C MET A 103 9.19 3.20 -9.49
N LEU A 104 8.30 2.22 -9.65
CA LEU A 104 8.68 0.80 -9.62
C LEU A 104 8.52 0.10 -10.98
N ILE A 105 7.52 0.46 -11.79
CA ILE A 105 7.34 -0.12 -13.12
C ILE A 105 8.27 0.59 -14.12
N PRO A 106 8.89 -0.15 -15.04
CA PRO A 106 8.94 -1.63 -15.17
C PRO A 106 10.11 -2.27 -14.42
N GLU A 107 10.97 -1.51 -13.76
CA GLU A 107 12.29 -1.96 -13.30
C GLU A 107 12.21 -2.97 -12.13
N TYR A 108 11.24 -2.78 -11.22
CA TYR A 108 11.10 -3.57 -9.99
C TYR A 108 9.84 -4.42 -9.95
N THR A 109 8.85 -4.11 -10.78
CA THR A 109 7.60 -4.87 -10.92
C THR A 109 6.98 -4.63 -12.30
N ASP A 110 6.16 -5.58 -12.78
CA ASP A 110 5.55 -5.52 -14.11
C ASP A 110 4.06 -5.15 -14.07
N PHE A 111 3.44 -5.15 -12.90
CA PHE A 111 2.00 -4.91 -12.77
C PHE A 111 1.66 -4.10 -11.53
N ASN A 112 0.44 -3.57 -11.50
CA ASN A 112 -0.12 -2.85 -10.36
C ASN A 112 -1.63 -3.14 -10.27
N MET A 113 -2.07 -3.63 -9.14
CA MET A 113 -3.49 -3.88 -8.87
C MET A 113 -4.05 -2.81 -7.94
N LYS A 114 -5.02 -2.04 -8.46
CA LYS A 114 -5.77 -1.03 -7.70
C LYS A 114 -6.82 -1.75 -6.86
N PHE A 115 -6.68 -1.77 -5.53
CA PHE A 115 -7.49 -2.65 -4.69
C PHE A 115 -8.36 -1.96 -3.65
N ALA A 116 -8.06 -0.71 -3.29
CA ALA A 116 -8.83 0.02 -2.29
C ALA A 116 -8.86 1.52 -2.55
N GLY A 117 -9.89 2.20 -2.05
CA GLY A 117 -10.04 3.64 -2.05
C GLY A 117 -10.11 4.21 -0.63
N ASN A 118 -9.96 5.53 -0.51
CA ASN A 118 -10.08 6.26 0.75
C ASN A 118 -10.52 7.71 0.51
N GLU A 119 -10.52 8.53 1.57
CA GLU A 119 -10.76 9.95 1.49
C GLU A 119 -9.93 10.73 2.52
N MET A 120 -9.64 11.98 2.22
CA MET A 120 -8.98 12.90 3.17
C MET A 120 -9.99 13.46 4.16
N ALA A 121 -9.53 13.61 5.41
CA ALA A 121 -10.29 14.19 6.50
C ALA A 121 -9.40 15.09 7.37
N ILE A 122 -10.03 15.98 8.14
CA ILE A 122 -9.39 16.68 9.25
C ILE A 122 -9.68 15.90 10.52
N VAL A 123 -8.65 15.38 11.17
CA VAL A 123 -8.77 14.51 12.34
C VAL A 123 -8.37 15.26 13.60
N TYR A 124 -9.09 15.04 14.68
CA TYR A 124 -8.93 15.77 15.94
C TYR A 124 -9.42 14.95 17.14
N THR A 125 -9.25 15.47 18.34
CA THR A 125 -9.75 14.88 19.59
C THR A 125 -10.78 15.80 20.27
N GLU A 126 -11.43 15.33 21.30
CA GLU A 126 -12.34 16.17 22.11
C GLU A 126 -11.61 17.31 22.81
N LYS A 127 -10.29 17.15 23.03
CA LYS A 127 -9.43 18.15 23.68
C LYS A 127 -8.87 19.19 22.71
N SER A 128 -9.07 19.00 21.41
CA SER A 128 -8.60 19.94 20.39
C SER A 128 -9.31 21.29 20.53
N LYS A 129 -8.58 22.36 20.33
CA LYS A 129 -9.18 23.70 20.40
C LYS A 129 -10.25 23.84 19.34
N PHE A 130 -11.39 24.39 19.71
CA PHE A 130 -12.56 24.55 18.82
C PHE A 130 -13.16 23.22 18.33
N ALA A 131 -12.95 22.10 19.06
CA ALA A 131 -13.45 20.77 18.67
C ALA A 131 -14.97 20.70 18.52
N ASN A 132 -15.72 21.54 19.24
CA ASN A 132 -17.20 21.62 19.18
C ASN A 132 -17.71 22.66 18.18
N GLU A 133 -16.81 23.44 17.57
CA GLU A 133 -17.15 24.53 16.66
C GLU A 133 -16.77 24.22 15.21
N ILE A 134 -15.78 23.34 14.99
CA ILE A 134 -15.27 23.02 13.66
C ILE A 134 -16.32 22.32 12.81
N THR A 135 -16.51 22.83 11.61
CA THR A 135 -17.45 22.34 10.59
C THR A 135 -16.80 22.32 9.21
N ALA A 136 -17.45 21.65 8.24
CA ALA A 136 -17.01 21.68 6.85
C ALA A 136 -16.98 23.10 6.23
N GLN A 137 -17.66 24.07 6.81
CA GLN A 137 -17.70 25.45 6.31
C GLN A 137 -16.62 26.33 6.90
N ASN A 138 -16.18 26.07 8.14
CA ASN A 138 -15.28 26.97 8.88
C ASN A 138 -13.89 26.41 9.21
N TRP A 139 -13.60 25.15 8.86
CA TRP A 139 -12.31 24.51 9.20
C TRP A 139 -11.10 25.31 8.69
N THR A 140 -11.22 25.96 7.54
CA THR A 140 -10.16 26.79 6.97
C THR A 140 -9.81 27.98 7.85
N GLU A 141 -10.78 28.57 8.53
CA GLU A 141 -10.60 29.67 9.48
C GLU A 141 -10.05 29.18 10.81
N ILE A 142 -10.59 28.05 11.32
CA ILE A 142 -10.16 27.47 12.58
C ILE A 142 -8.71 27.03 12.50
N LEU A 143 -8.29 26.34 11.44
CA LEU A 143 -6.90 25.89 11.32
C LEU A 143 -5.90 27.04 11.15
N LEU A 144 -6.33 28.21 10.72
CA LEU A 144 -5.47 29.40 10.61
C LEU A 144 -5.38 30.21 11.90
N LYS A 145 -6.21 29.96 12.94
CA LYS A 145 -6.10 30.64 14.23
C LYS A 145 -4.70 30.45 14.84
N GLU A 146 -4.14 31.49 15.42
CA GLU A 146 -2.77 31.49 15.97
C GLU A 146 -2.56 30.40 17.02
N GLU A 147 -3.53 30.24 17.92
CA GLU A 147 -3.51 29.28 19.02
C GLU A 147 -3.74 27.82 18.60
N VAL A 148 -4.22 27.57 17.37
CA VAL A 148 -4.48 26.22 16.82
C VAL A 148 -3.21 25.68 16.18
N ARG A 149 -2.82 24.46 16.56
CA ARG A 149 -1.67 23.74 15.98
C ARG A 149 -2.16 22.58 15.12
N TYR A 150 -1.66 22.50 13.90
CA TYR A 150 -2.00 21.39 13.03
C TYR A 150 -0.76 20.73 12.45
N GLY A 151 -0.92 19.48 11.99
CA GLY A 151 0.15 18.72 11.37
C GLY A 151 -0.27 18.01 10.10
N ARG A 152 0.71 17.66 9.29
CA ARG A 152 0.57 16.87 8.06
C ARG A 152 1.80 16.03 7.82
N SER A 153 1.69 15.00 6.99
CA SER A 153 2.89 14.26 6.57
C SER A 153 3.67 15.00 5.48
N ASN A 154 4.92 14.56 5.29
CA ASN A 154 5.82 15.14 4.30
C ASN A 154 5.39 14.73 2.89
N PRO A 155 5.07 15.68 1.99
CA PRO A 155 4.66 15.36 0.62
C PRO A 155 5.72 14.60 -0.18
N ASP A 156 7.00 14.79 0.12
CA ASP A 156 8.10 14.07 -0.55
C ASP A 156 8.26 12.61 -0.08
N ALA A 157 7.58 12.22 0.98
CA ALA A 157 7.74 10.88 1.59
C ALA A 157 6.43 10.07 1.59
N ASP A 158 5.29 10.75 1.62
CA ASP A 158 3.99 10.14 1.92
C ASP A 158 2.86 10.72 1.05
N PRO A 159 2.04 9.86 0.41
CA PRO A 159 0.86 10.29 -0.32
C PRO A 159 -0.12 11.14 0.48
N CYS A 160 -0.32 10.90 1.77
CA CYS A 160 -1.16 11.75 2.62
C CYS A 160 -0.64 13.19 2.64
N GLY A 161 0.67 13.39 2.63
CA GLY A 161 1.32 14.70 2.63
C GLY A 161 1.01 15.52 1.38
N TYR A 162 1.24 14.97 0.18
CA TYR A 162 0.91 15.71 -1.04
C TYR A 162 -0.59 15.84 -1.27
N ARG A 163 -1.41 14.90 -0.78
CA ARG A 163 -2.87 15.03 -0.79
C ARG A 163 -3.35 16.15 0.14
N ALA A 164 -2.72 16.35 1.29
CA ALA A 164 -3.00 17.51 2.15
C ALA A 164 -2.73 18.84 1.42
N VAL A 165 -1.65 18.91 0.61
CA VAL A 165 -1.37 20.06 -0.25
C VAL A 165 -2.46 20.24 -1.31
N LEU A 166 -2.84 19.17 -2.02
CA LEU A 166 -3.88 19.20 -3.05
C LEU A 166 -5.25 19.61 -2.48
N VAL A 167 -5.63 19.04 -1.32
CA VAL A 167 -6.87 19.42 -0.60
C VAL A 167 -6.86 20.89 -0.22
N SER A 168 -5.72 21.43 0.26
CA SER A 168 -5.61 22.84 0.60
C SER A 168 -5.82 23.74 -0.62
N LYS A 169 -5.26 23.37 -1.78
CA LYS A 169 -5.45 24.10 -3.05
C LYS A 169 -6.88 23.97 -3.60
N LEU A 170 -7.48 22.77 -3.49
CA LEU A 170 -8.90 22.59 -3.84
C LEU A 170 -9.81 23.43 -2.94
N ALA A 171 -9.44 23.60 -1.67
CA ALA A 171 -10.19 24.43 -0.72
C ALA A 171 -10.12 25.94 -1.09
N ASP A 172 -8.99 26.44 -1.63
CA ASP A 172 -8.91 27.80 -2.17
C ASP A 172 -10.02 28.05 -3.21
N ASN A 173 -10.17 27.10 -4.14
CA ASN A 173 -11.15 27.20 -5.22
C ASN A 173 -12.58 27.00 -4.71
N PHE A 174 -12.80 25.93 -3.92
CA PHE A 174 -14.13 25.53 -3.46
C PHE A 174 -14.78 26.56 -2.52
N TYR A 175 -14.00 27.14 -1.60
CA TYR A 175 -14.49 28.16 -0.65
C TYR A 175 -14.28 29.59 -1.14
N ASN A 176 -13.72 29.78 -2.35
CA ASN A 176 -13.34 31.09 -2.88
C ASN A 176 -12.45 31.89 -1.91
N LYS A 177 -11.46 31.21 -1.30
CA LYS A 177 -10.52 31.76 -0.31
C LYS A 177 -9.10 31.75 -0.86
N GLN A 178 -8.82 32.58 -1.86
CA GLN A 178 -7.51 32.65 -2.50
C GLN A 178 -6.38 32.90 -1.49
N GLY A 179 -5.30 32.11 -1.59
CA GLY A 179 -4.14 32.17 -0.71
C GLY A 179 -4.31 31.48 0.64
N PHE A 180 -5.41 30.77 0.89
CA PHE A 180 -5.56 29.91 2.07
C PHE A 180 -4.51 28.79 2.06
N SER A 181 -4.32 28.13 0.90
CA SER A 181 -3.35 27.03 0.77
C SER A 181 -1.94 27.48 1.13
N ASP A 182 -1.49 28.65 0.68
CA ASP A 182 -0.16 29.18 1.01
C ASP A 182 -0.02 29.43 2.53
N LYS A 183 -1.04 30.04 3.14
CA LYS A 183 -1.05 30.33 4.58
C LYS A 183 -1.02 29.05 5.42
N ILE A 184 -1.88 28.08 5.09
CA ILE A 184 -1.96 26.84 5.85
C ILE A 184 -0.69 25.98 5.67
N LEU A 185 -0.11 25.95 4.47
CA LEU A 185 1.11 25.19 4.20
C LEU A 185 2.36 25.84 4.81
N ALA A 186 2.37 27.16 5.00
CA ALA A 186 3.45 27.86 5.71
C ALA A 186 3.37 27.70 7.23
N LYS A 187 2.14 27.50 7.77
CA LYS A 187 1.89 27.37 9.20
C LYS A 187 2.39 26.02 9.72
N ASP A 188 2.96 26.02 10.92
CA ASP A 188 3.29 24.82 11.70
C ASP A 188 4.21 23.78 11.00
N ASN A 189 5.08 24.22 10.10
CA ASN A 189 6.01 23.34 9.36
C ASN A 189 6.88 22.44 10.28
N LYS A 190 7.10 22.81 11.52
CA LYS A 190 7.78 21.98 12.53
C LYS A 190 7.04 20.67 12.87
N TYR A 191 5.77 20.57 12.52
CA TYR A 191 4.93 19.38 12.74
C TYR A 191 4.74 18.53 11.49
N VAL A 192 5.55 18.72 10.45
CA VAL A 192 5.61 17.81 9.32
C VAL A 192 6.33 16.51 9.73
N ARG A 193 5.73 15.35 9.46
CA ARG A 193 6.27 14.02 9.81
C ARG A 193 6.48 13.15 8.58
N PRO A 194 7.40 12.18 8.60
CA PRO A 194 7.68 11.31 7.46
C PRO A 194 6.47 10.53 6.95
N LYS A 195 5.57 10.10 7.83
CA LYS A 195 4.31 9.43 7.46
C LYS A 195 3.14 9.94 8.30
N GLU A 196 1.94 9.72 7.82
CA GLU A 196 0.70 10.24 8.40
C GLU A 196 0.42 9.68 9.80
N THR A 197 0.74 8.41 10.04
CA THR A 197 0.52 7.77 11.34
C THR A 197 1.45 8.26 12.45
N ASP A 198 2.58 8.90 12.11
CA ASP A 198 3.48 9.52 13.09
C ASP A 198 2.85 10.75 13.79
N LEU A 199 1.79 11.30 13.19
CA LEU A 199 1.05 12.44 13.75
C LEU A 199 0.07 12.03 14.86
N LEU A 200 -0.33 10.75 14.92
CA LEU A 200 -1.33 10.27 15.88
C LEU A 200 -0.91 10.51 17.33
N ALA A 201 0.32 10.17 17.67
CA ALA A 201 0.84 10.39 19.03
C ALA A 201 0.86 11.88 19.41
N LEU A 202 1.17 12.78 18.47
CA LEU A 202 1.16 14.21 18.70
C LEU A 202 -0.26 14.75 18.90
N LEU A 203 -1.24 14.17 18.21
CA LEU A 203 -2.65 14.50 18.36
C LEU A 203 -3.19 13.99 19.71
N GLU A 204 -2.93 12.73 20.05
CA GLU A 204 -3.39 12.10 21.30
C GLU A 204 -2.82 12.77 22.55
N THR A 205 -1.57 13.22 22.49
CA THR A 205 -0.93 13.98 23.59
C THR A 205 -1.35 15.46 23.66
N GLY A 206 -2.16 15.94 22.70
CA GLY A 206 -2.56 17.35 22.62
C GLY A 206 -1.43 18.30 22.18
N THR A 207 -0.32 17.76 21.66
CA THR A 207 0.72 18.58 21.01
C THR A 207 0.18 19.22 19.74
N LEU A 208 -0.71 18.55 19.04
CA LEU A 208 -1.49 19.05 17.89
C LEU A 208 -2.97 19.08 18.23
N ASP A 209 -3.68 20.06 17.67
CA ASP A 209 -5.14 20.14 17.72
C ASP A 209 -5.78 19.39 16.54
N TYR A 210 -5.18 19.49 15.35
CA TYR A 210 -5.70 18.91 14.10
C TYR A 210 -4.59 18.30 13.26
N ILE A 211 -4.95 17.25 12.50
CA ILE A 211 -4.07 16.66 11.49
C ILE A 211 -4.83 16.37 10.21
N PHE A 212 -4.14 16.54 9.07
CA PHE A 212 -4.62 15.96 7.82
C PHE A 212 -4.32 14.47 7.82
N LEU A 213 -5.37 13.67 7.63
CA LEU A 213 -5.27 12.21 7.70
C LEU A 213 -6.35 11.56 6.82
N TYR A 214 -6.21 10.28 6.58
CA TYR A 214 -7.25 9.48 5.96
C TYR A 214 -8.38 9.16 6.93
N ARG A 215 -9.62 9.26 6.47
CA ARG A 215 -10.80 8.92 7.27
C ARG A 215 -10.72 7.51 7.88
N SER A 216 -10.26 6.53 7.09
CA SER A 216 -10.13 5.15 7.57
C SER A 216 -9.20 5.04 8.79
N VAL A 217 -8.06 5.76 8.80
CA VAL A 217 -7.13 5.75 9.94
C VAL A 217 -7.79 6.38 11.16
N ALA A 218 -8.53 7.49 11.01
CA ALA A 218 -9.28 8.08 12.11
C ALA A 218 -10.28 7.08 12.72
N GLN A 219 -11.02 6.34 11.90
CA GLN A 219 -11.94 5.28 12.35
C GLN A 219 -11.21 4.15 13.07
N GLN A 220 -10.08 3.69 12.53
CA GLN A 220 -9.25 2.62 13.11
C GLN A 220 -8.75 2.98 14.52
N HIS A 221 -8.45 4.26 14.74
CA HIS A 221 -7.98 4.80 16.02
C HIS A 221 -9.09 5.41 16.88
N LYS A 222 -10.35 5.31 16.47
CA LYS A 222 -11.53 5.85 17.17
C LYS A 222 -11.42 7.35 17.48
N LEU A 223 -10.76 8.09 16.58
CA LEU A 223 -10.61 9.53 16.67
C LEU A 223 -11.80 10.26 16.05
N LYS A 224 -12.07 11.48 16.51
CA LYS A 224 -13.00 12.38 15.84
C LYS A 224 -12.42 12.84 14.51
N TYR A 225 -13.28 13.02 13.53
CA TYR A 225 -12.88 13.56 12.23
C TYR A 225 -14.00 14.40 11.61
N LEU A 226 -13.60 15.40 10.89
CA LEU A 226 -14.45 16.20 10.04
C LEU A 226 -14.37 15.65 8.62
N LEU A 227 -15.51 15.25 8.06
CA LEU A 227 -15.63 14.93 6.64
C LEU A 227 -15.56 16.23 5.83
N LEU A 228 -14.64 16.24 4.87
CA LEU A 228 -14.55 17.33 3.91
C LEU A 228 -15.58 17.12 2.78
N PRO A 229 -16.06 18.20 2.15
CA PRO A 229 -16.91 18.08 0.96
C PRO A 229 -16.29 17.19 -0.12
N ASP A 230 -17.12 16.46 -0.86
CA ASP A 230 -16.67 15.55 -1.92
C ASP A 230 -15.78 16.26 -2.96
N SER A 231 -16.03 17.55 -3.23
CA SER A 231 -15.22 18.37 -4.14
C SER A 231 -13.77 18.55 -3.70
N ILE A 232 -13.41 18.27 -2.44
CA ILE A 232 -12.04 18.48 -1.94
C ILE A 232 -11.44 17.27 -1.21
N ASN A 233 -12.23 16.24 -0.85
CA ASN A 233 -11.75 15.09 -0.08
C ASN A 233 -11.03 14.01 -0.91
N LEU A 234 -10.99 14.14 -2.23
CA LEU A 234 -10.36 13.22 -3.18
C LEU A 234 -10.97 11.80 -3.18
N LYS A 235 -12.26 11.65 -2.89
CA LYS A 235 -12.93 10.34 -2.84
C LYS A 235 -13.56 9.93 -4.17
N LYS A 236 -14.26 10.85 -4.81
CA LYS A 236 -15.19 10.61 -5.90
C LYS A 236 -14.52 10.49 -7.26
N PHE A 237 -14.75 9.39 -7.97
CA PHE A 237 -14.26 9.20 -9.34
C PHE A 237 -14.90 10.18 -10.31
N GLU A 238 -16.17 10.53 -10.12
CA GLU A 238 -16.92 11.46 -10.93
C GLU A 238 -16.37 12.88 -10.87
N LEU A 239 -15.57 13.21 -9.84
CA LEU A 239 -14.93 14.51 -9.65
C LEU A 239 -13.46 14.53 -10.10
N LYS A 240 -13.02 13.52 -10.84
CA LYS A 240 -11.62 13.41 -11.30
C LYS A 240 -11.16 14.66 -12.03
N GLU A 241 -11.97 15.20 -12.95
CA GLU A 241 -11.65 16.41 -13.71
C GLU A 241 -11.55 17.64 -12.80
N TYR A 242 -12.45 17.77 -11.83
CA TYR A 242 -12.36 18.87 -10.87
C TYR A 242 -11.12 18.75 -9.97
N TYR A 243 -10.78 17.54 -9.49
CA TYR A 243 -9.59 17.36 -8.71
C TYR A 243 -8.32 17.68 -9.50
N SER A 244 -8.30 17.39 -10.80
CA SER A 244 -7.15 17.62 -11.67
C SER A 244 -6.82 19.09 -11.92
N THR A 245 -7.68 20.01 -11.49
CA THR A 245 -7.42 21.46 -11.58
C THR A 245 -6.30 21.95 -10.66
N VAL A 246 -5.83 21.11 -9.73
CA VAL A 246 -4.73 21.44 -8.83
C VAL A 246 -3.61 20.42 -8.93
N GLU A 247 -2.38 20.89 -8.71
CA GLU A 247 -1.19 20.06 -8.73
C GLU A 247 -0.17 20.47 -7.66
N THR A 248 0.76 19.58 -7.35
CA THR A 248 1.93 19.86 -6.54
C THR A 248 3.13 19.05 -7.03
N LYS A 249 4.34 19.52 -6.75
CA LYS A 249 5.57 18.80 -7.10
C LYS A 249 6.13 18.11 -5.88
N ILE A 250 6.60 16.87 -6.07
CA ILE A 250 7.34 16.09 -5.09
C ILE A 250 8.66 15.65 -5.69
N ARG A 251 9.63 15.28 -4.87
CA ARG A 251 10.92 14.76 -5.33
C ARG A 251 10.74 13.45 -6.09
N GLY A 252 11.39 13.37 -7.25
CA GLY A 252 11.41 12.18 -8.10
C GLY A 252 12.37 11.07 -7.64
N LYS A 253 12.65 10.11 -8.54
CA LYS A 253 13.54 8.96 -8.27
C LYS A 253 14.96 9.42 -7.98
N LYS A 254 15.54 10.31 -8.79
CA LYS A 254 16.91 10.79 -8.64
C LYS A 254 16.96 12.15 -7.97
N LYS A 255 18.09 12.47 -7.35
CA LYS A 255 18.33 13.80 -6.77
C LYS A 255 18.23 14.86 -7.88
N GLY A 256 17.35 15.84 -7.68
CA GLY A 256 17.06 16.90 -8.66
C GLY A 256 15.85 16.64 -9.55
N ASP A 257 15.35 15.40 -9.63
CA ASP A 257 14.13 15.08 -10.36
C ASP A 257 12.89 15.51 -9.58
N TRP A 258 11.84 15.86 -10.31
CA TRP A 258 10.54 16.21 -9.75
C TRP A 258 9.43 15.42 -10.44
N ILE A 259 8.46 14.98 -9.66
CA ILE A 259 7.23 14.34 -10.13
C ILE A 259 6.08 15.31 -9.83
N THR A 260 5.29 15.63 -10.84
CA THR A 260 4.05 16.41 -10.64
C THR A 260 2.93 15.47 -10.20
N LYS A 261 2.37 15.72 -9.02
CA LYS A 261 1.17 15.04 -8.52
C LYS A 261 -0.03 15.94 -8.78
N THR A 262 -0.89 15.49 -9.68
CA THR A 262 -2.17 16.12 -10.00
C THR A 262 -3.25 15.56 -9.11
N GLY A 263 -4.22 16.38 -8.69
CA GLY A 263 -5.36 15.94 -7.90
C GLY A 263 -6.13 14.81 -8.60
N ALA A 264 -6.45 13.77 -7.87
CA ALA A 264 -7.14 12.59 -8.40
C ALA A 264 -7.84 11.82 -7.27
N PRO A 265 -8.82 10.95 -7.59
CA PRO A 265 -9.39 10.03 -6.62
C PRO A 265 -8.32 9.20 -5.92
N MET A 266 -8.51 8.96 -4.62
CA MET A 266 -7.57 8.20 -3.80
C MET A 266 -7.69 6.71 -4.07
N VAL A 267 -6.66 6.11 -4.63
CA VAL A 267 -6.61 4.69 -4.96
C VAL A 267 -5.31 4.08 -4.47
N TYR A 268 -5.41 2.98 -3.74
CA TYR A 268 -4.29 2.17 -3.29
C TYR A 268 -3.91 1.16 -4.37
N GLY A 269 -2.61 0.90 -4.47
CA GLY A 269 -2.07 -0.13 -5.35
C GLY A 269 -1.31 -1.19 -4.57
N ILE A 270 -1.30 -2.42 -5.10
CA ILE A 270 -0.50 -3.54 -4.60
C ILE A 270 0.19 -4.26 -5.74
N THR A 271 1.42 -4.68 -5.52
CA THR A 271 2.23 -5.40 -6.48
C THR A 271 3.20 -6.38 -5.82
N MET A 272 3.71 -7.32 -6.59
CA MET A 272 4.80 -8.23 -6.22
C MET A 272 6.10 -7.76 -6.90
N HIS A 273 7.20 -7.80 -6.16
CA HIS A 273 8.53 -7.50 -6.70
C HIS A 273 8.97 -8.59 -7.69
N ASN A 274 9.62 -8.21 -8.80
CA ASN A 274 10.10 -9.16 -9.82
C ASN A 274 11.06 -10.21 -9.25
N ASP A 275 11.88 -9.81 -8.25
CA ASP A 275 12.83 -10.67 -7.56
C ASP A 275 12.30 -11.23 -6.23
N ALA A 276 10.97 -11.33 -6.06
CA ALA A 276 10.38 -11.94 -4.87
C ALA A 276 10.97 -13.35 -4.65
N LYS A 277 11.49 -13.60 -3.44
CA LYS A 277 12.20 -14.86 -3.11
C LYS A 277 11.26 -16.05 -3.10
N ASN A 278 10.02 -15.84 -2.65
CA ASN A 278 8.99 -16.86 -2.64
C ASN A 278 7.76 -16.36 -3.42
N LYS A 279 7.87 -16.41 -4.74
CA LYS A 279 6.80 -15.91 -5.64
C LYS A 279 5.47 -16.63 -5.45
N GLU A 280 5.50 -17.94 -5.22
CA GLU A 280 4.28 -18.73 -5.00
C GLU A 280 3.56 -18.26 -3.74
N LEU A 281 4.27 -18.16 -2.61
CA LEU A 281 3.73 -17.68 -1.35
C LEU A 281 3.22 -16.23 -1.48
N ALA A 282 3.96 -15.35 -2.18
CA ALA A 282 3.56 -13.98 -2.43
C ALA A 282 2.25 -13.90 -3.23
N LEU A 283 2.08 -14.74 -4.26
CA LEU A 283 0.85 -14.81 -5.06
C LEU A 283 -0.32 -15.32 -4.24
N VAL A 284 -0.13 -16.36 -3.41
CA VAL A 284 -1.18 -16.89 -2.52
C VAL A 284 -1.57 -15.84 -1.47
N PHE A 285 -0.61 -15.08 -0.93
CA PHE A 285 -0.92 -13.97 -0.03
C PHE A 285 -1.67 -12.84 -0.72
N MET A 286 -1.27 -12.47 -1.95
CA MET A 286 -2.00 -11.45 -2.73
C MET A 286 -3.41 -11.91 -3.09
N ASP A 287 -3.61 -13.18 -3.45
CA ASP A 287 -4.94 -13.76 -3.65
C ASP A 287 -5.81 -13.62 -2.39
N PHE A 288 -5.24 -13.92 -1.22
CA PHE A 288 -5.92 -13.75 0.06
C PHE A 288 -6.24 -12.29 0.37
N VAL A 289 -5.34 -11.34 0.10
CA VAL A 289 -5.59 -9.89 0.27
C VAL A 289 -6.76 -9.44 -0.61
N LEU A 290 -6.79 -9.87 -1.87
CA LEU A 290 -7.76 -9.43 -2.88
C LEU A 290 -9.11 -10.15 -2.77
N SER A 291 -9.20 -11.22 -1.97
CA SER A 291 -10.45 -11.94 -1.65
C SER A 291 -10.92 -11.68 -0.22
N GLU A 292 -10.47 -12.49 0.74
CA GLU A 292 -10.88 -12.37 2.16
C GLU A 292 -10.38 -11.05 2.80
N GLY A 293 -9.21 -10.57 2.37
CA GLY A 293 -8.59 -9.34 2.89
C GLY A 293 -9.39 -8.08 2.56
N ILE A 294 -10.04 -8.00 1.40
CA ILE A 294 -10.88 -6.85 1.02
C ILE A 294 -12.01 -6.62 2.03
N ILE A 295 -12.61 -7.67 2.57
CA ILE A 295 -13.65 -7.56 3.60
C ILE A 295 -13.09 -6.92 4.87
N ILE A 296 -11.84 -7.22 5.23
CA ILE A 296 -11.16 -6.61 6.38
C ILE A 296 -10.87 -5.14 6.10
N ILE A 297 -10.36 -4.81 4.91
CA ILE A 297 -10.07 -3.46 4.45
C ILE A 297 -11.33 -2.59 4.54
N GLU A 298 -12.47 -3.07 4.06
CA GLU A 298 -13.76 -2.37 4.13
C GLU A 298 -14.23 -2.16 5.58
N LYS A 299 -14.13 -3.19 6.42
CA LYS A 299 -14.44 -3.08 7.86
C LYS A 299 -13.54 -2.06 8.59
N LYS A 300 -12.33 -1.80 8.06
CA LYS A 300 -11.40 -0.80 8.59
C LYS A 300 -11.58 0.59 7.96
N GLY A 301 -12.64 0.78 7.16
CA GLY A 301 -13.06 2.09 6.67
C GLY A 301 -12.51 2.50 5.30
N GLN A 302 -11.76 1.65 4.61
CA GLN A 302 -11.41 1.85 3.20
C GLN A 302 -12.52 1.30 2.30
N THR A 303 -12.55 1.72 1.04
CA THR A 303 -13.50 1.19 0.04
C THR A 303 -12.80 0.12 -0.78
N GLY A 304 -13.37 -1.08 -0.90
CA GLY A 304 -12.86 -2.11 -1.81
C GLY A 304 -13.05 -1.70 -3.28
N LEU A 305 -12.04 -1.98 -4.11
CA LEU A 305 -12.04 -1.67 -5.55
C LEU A 305 -11.74 -2.93 -6.37
N ILE A 306 -12.40 -4.04 -6.05
CA ILE A 306 -12.28 -5.29 -6.79
C ILE A 306 -13.58 -5.51 -7.57
N PRO A 307 -13.52 -5.81 -8.90
CA PRO A 307 -12.30 -6.02 -9.69
C PRO A 307 -11.48 -4.75 -9.91
N SER A 308 -10.15 -4.91 -9.87
CA SER A 308 -9.17 -3.86 -10.14
C SER A 308 -9.19 -3.46 -11.62
N THR A 309 -9.44 -2.20 -11.93
CA THR A 309 -9.24 -1.68 -13.29
C THR A 309 -7.78 -1.26 -13.47
N THR A 310 -7.05 -1.85 -14.42
CA THR A 310 -5.61 -1.65 -14.54
C THR A 310 -5.12 -1.61 -15.99
N ASP A 311 -4.11 -0.76 -16.24
CA ASP A 311 -3.41 -0.66 -17.53
C ASP A 311 -2.43 -1.82 -17.73
N SER A 312 -1.95 -2.42 -16.65
CA SER A 312 -0.99 -3.53 -16.64
C SER A 312 -1.63 -4.93 -16.68
N PHE A 313 -2.90 -5.05 -17.08
CA PHE A 313 -3.66 -6.32 -17.06
C PHE A 313 -2.93 -7.50 -17.69
N LYS A 314 -2.22 -7.27 -18.81
CA LYS A 314 -1.48 -8.33 -19.53
C LYS A 314 -0.34 -8.92 -18.68
N ASN A 315 0.22 -8.14 -17.79
CA ASN A 315 1.37 -8.51 -16.96
C ASN A 315 0.95 -9.11 -15.60
N ILE A 316 -0.36 -9.06 -15.28
CA ILE A 316 -0.85 -9.65 -14.03
C ILE A 316 -0.66 -11.17 -14.08
N PRO A 317 -0.10 -11.80 -13.04
CA PRO A 317 -0.03 -13.24 -12.91
C PRO A 317 -1.41 -13.90 -13.09
N GLU A 318 -1.46 -15.04 -13.78
CA GLU A 318 -2.72 -15.69 -14.18
C GLU A 318 -3.64 -15.95 -12.97
N SER A 319 -3.09 -16.38 -11.83
CA SER A 319 -3.83 -16.64 -10.59
C SER A 319 -4.56 -15.42 -10.03
N LEU A 320 -4.10 -14.20 -10.36
CA LEU A 320 -4.67 -12.92 -9.88
C LEU A 320 -5.58 -12.23 -10.90
N LYS A 321 -5.61 -12.66 -12.17
CA LYS A 321 -6.43 -12.02 -13.22
C LYS A 321 -7.92 -12.01 -12.91
N LYS A 322 -8.42 -12.97 -12.14
CA LYS A 322 -9.81 -13.02 -11.70
C LYS A 322 -10.25 -11.82 -10.86
N TYR A 323 -9.29 -11.08 -10.30
CA TYR A 323 -9.52 -9.85 -9.51
C TYR A 323 -9.32 -8.56 -10.31
N ALA A 324 -9.09 -8.65 -11.62
CA ALA A 324 -8.80 -7.48 -12.43
C ALA A 324 -9.58 -7.47 -13.74
N VAL A 325 -9.76 -6.27 -14.27
CA VAL A 325 -10.28 -6.02 -15.62
C VAL A 325 -9.35 -5.04 -16.33
N PRO A 326 -9.18 -5.19 -17.67
CA PRO A 326 -8.42 -4.21 -18.44
C PRO A 326 -9.05 -2.83 -18.30
N GLN A 327 -8.21 -1.81 -18.18
CA GLN A 327 -8.66 -0.44 -18.38
C GLN A 327 -8.80 -0.24 -19.88
N PHE A 328 -10.03 -0.08 -20.38
CA PHE A 328 -10.24 0.30 -21.78
C PHE A 328 -9.78 1.76 -21.90
N SER A 329 -8.82 2.04 -22.79
CA SER A 329 -8.61 3.39 -23.28
C SER A 329 -9.90 3.82 -23.96
N GLU A 330 -10.54 4.87 -23.46
CA GLU A 330 -11.55 5.57 -24.26
C GLU A 330 -10.88 5.96 -25.57
N LEU A 331 -11.36 5.35 -26.69
CA LEU A 331 -10.93 5.63 -28.05
C LEU A 331 -11.33 7.04 -28.45
#